data_ba57d2c187b9ea9ef1458f1447d4051b
#
_entry.id   ba57d2c187b9ea9ef1458f1447d4051b
#
_cell.length_a   1.000
_cell.length_b   1.000
_cell.length_c   1.000
_cell.angle_alpha   90.00
_cell.angle_beta   90.00
_cell.angle_gamma   90.00
#
_symmetry.space_group_name_H-M   'P 1'
#
loop_
_entity.id
_entity.type
_entity.pdbx_description
1 polymer ?
#
loop_
_entity_poly.entity_id
_entity_poly.type
_entity_poly.pdbx_seq_one_letter_code
_entity_poly.pdbx_strand_id
1 'polypeptide(L)'
;MALIESLRESAAARAEFFDTGAGESAIDETDGLRVRFGNGEIVHLRPSGNAPECRLYAEADSAERAQALLAAHLDRLGQRLAG
;
A
#
# COMPACT_ATOMS: atom_id res chain seq x y z
N MET A 1 0.29 -10.30 -9.10
CA MET A 1 -0.33 -10.69 -7.85
C MET A 1 -1.75 -10.15 -7.80
N ALA A 2 -2.71 -11.01 -7.49
CA ALA A 2 -4.13 -10.66 -7.59
C ALA A 2 -4.53 -9.46 -6.71
N LEU A 3 -3.99 -9.35 -5.51
CA LEU A 3 -4.29 -8.22 -4.63
C LEU A 3 -3.85 -6.89 -5.24
N ILE A 4 -2.64 -6.84 -5.78
CA ILE A 4 -2.11 -5.61 -6.39
C ILE A 4 -2.96 -5.25 -7.61
N GLU A 5 -3.32 -6.21 -8.45
CA GLU A 5 -4.16 -5.97 -9.61
C GLU A 5 -5.53 -5.44 -9.22
N SER A 6 -6.15 -6.03 -8.19
CA SER A 6 -7.43 -5.59 -7.66
C SER A 6 -7.37 -4.14 -7.18
N LEU A 7 -6.30 -3.78 -6.47
CA LEU A 7 -6.11 -2.42 -5.97
C LEU A 7 -5.83 -1.42 -7.10
N ARG A 8 -5.13 -1.85 -8.15
CA ARG A 8 -4.84 -0.99 -9.30
C ARG A 8 -6.11 -0.63 -10.06
N GLU A 9 -7.05 -1.55 -10.16
CA GLU A 9 -8.26 -1.39 -10.97
C GLU A 9 -9.37 -0.60 -10.30
N SER A 10 -9.33 -0.46 -8.96
CA SER A 10 -10.46 0.11 -8.23
C SER A 10 -10.01 1.14 -7.19
N ALA A 11 -10.43 2.39 -7.38
CA ALA A 11 -10.20 3.44 -6.40
C ALA A 11 -10.91 3.13 -5.08
N ALA A 12 -12.08 2.53 -5.14
CA ALA A 12 -12.83 2.13 -3.94
C ALA A 12 -12.08 1.07 -3.15
N ALA A 13 -11.48 0.09 -3.83
CA ALA A 13 -10.69 -0.94 -3.19
C ALA A 13 -9.44 -0.33 -2.53
N ARG A 14 -8.79 0.64 -3.20
CA ARG A 14 -7.64 1.35 -2.63
C ARG A 14 -8.04 2.13 -1.37
N ALA A 15 -9.16 2.83 -1.42
CA ALA A 15 -9.64 3.60 -0.27
C ALA A 15 -9.93 2.70 0.94
N GLU A 16 -10.37 1.47 0.69
CA GLU A 16 -10.65 0.50 1.73
C GLU A 16 -9.39 -0.11 2.32
N PHE A 17 -8.41 -0.39 1.48
CA PHE A 17 -7.16 -1.03 1.90
C PHE A 17 -6.22 -0.05 2.59
N PHE A 18 -6.03 1.13 2.02
CA PHE A 18 -5.09 2.12 2.54
C PHE A 18 -5.75 3.03 3.57
N ASP A 19 -5.11 3.22 4.70
CA ASP A 19 -5.64 4.07 5.77
C ASP A 19 -4.52 4.95 6.30
N THR A 20 -4.42 6.14 5.72
CA THR A 20 -3.43 7.12 6.13
C THR A 20 -4.08 8.37 6.75
N GLY A 21 -5.41 8.41 6.78
CA GLY A 21 -6.15 9.59 7.20
C GLY A 21 -6.27 10.66 6.12
N ALA A 22 -5.74 10.40 4.93
CA ALA A 22 -5.82 11.31 3.79
C ALA A 22 -6.19 10.52 2.54
N GLY A 23 -6.87 11.16 1.60
CA GLY A 23 -7.20 10.54 0.33
C GLY A 23 -5.98 10.42 -0.59
N GLU A 24 -6.04 9.51 -1.55
CA GLU A 24 -4.96 9.37 -2.52
C GLU A 24 -4.87 10.61 -3.41
N SER A 25 -3.64 11.04 -3.72
CA SER A 25 -3.39 12.16 -4.63
C SER A 25 -2.82 11.68 -5.96
N ALA A 26 -2.10 10.57 -5.97
CA ALA A 26 -1.53 10.01 -7.19
C ALA A 26 -1.21 8.54 -6.99
N ILE A 27 -1.19 7.80 -8.10
CA ILE A 27 -0.72 6.41 -8.09
C ILE A 27 0.35 6.25 -9.18
N ASP A 28 1.29 5.33 -8.94
CA ASP A 28 2.32 4.97 -9.89
C ASP A 28 2.34 3.45 -9.99
N GLU A 29 2.11 2.93 -11.16
CA GLU A 29 2.01 1.50 -11.42
C GLU A 29 3.24 0.92 -12.11
N THR A 30 4.32 1.69 -12.18
CA THR A 30 5.56 1.27 -12.86
C THR A 30 6.15 0.01 -12.22
N ASP A 31 6.09 -0.08 -10.90
CA ASP A 31 6.66 -1.21 -10.17
C ASP A 31 5.71 -1.59 -9.03
N GLY A 32 4.72 -2.40 -9.35
CA GLY A 32 3.65 -2.74 -8.42
C GLY A 32 2.65 -1.61 -8.31
N LEU A 33 2.36 -1.17 -7.10
CA LEU A 33 1.44 -0.07 -6.86
C LEU A 33 2.00 0.86 -5.78
N ARG A 34 2.33 2.08 -6.18
CA ARG A 34 2.84 3.11 -5.28
C ARG A 34 1.79 4.20 -5.17
N VAL A 35 1.25 4.41 -3.98
CA VAL A 35 0.17 5.37 -3.76
C VAL A 35 0.68 6.51 -2.90
N ARG A 36 0.52 7.73 -3.41
CA ARG A 36 0.80 8.96 -2.68
C ARG A 36 -0.51 9.53 -2.15
N PHE A 37 -0.51 10.00 -0.93
CA PHE A 37 -1.67 10.57 -0.28
C PHE A 37 -1.57 12.10 -0.16
N GLY A 38 -2.69 12.75 0.07
CA GLY A 38 -2.74 14.22 0.11
C GLY A 38 -1.88 14.86 1.20
N ASN A 39 -1.51 14.12 2.22
CA ASN A 39 -0.62 14.57 3.28
C ASN A 39 0.86 14.32 2.99
N GLY A 40 1.18 13.83 1.79
CA GLY A 40 2.56 13.53 1.39
C GLY A 40 3.06 12.15 1.75
N GLU A 41 2.27 11.38 2.48
CA GLU A 41 2.64 10.00 2.83
C GLU A 41 2.52 9.08 1.62
N ILE A 42 3.34 8.03 1.60
CA ILE A 42 3.37 7.07 0.49
C ILE A 42 3.34 5.66 1.05
N VAL A 43 2.54 4.80 0.42
CA VAL A 43 2.56 3.36 0.67
C VAL A 43 2.77 2.67 -0.67
N HIS A 44 3.74 1.77 -0.73
CA HIS A 44 4.15 1.11 -1.96
C HIS A 44 4.11 -0.41 -1.79
N LEU A 45 3.29 -1.06 -2.59
CA LEU A 45 3.22 -2.52 -2.67
C LEU A 45 4.00 -2.98 -3.91
N ARG A 46 5.00 -3.83 -3.69
CA ARG A 46 5.81 -4.43 -4.77
C ARG A 46 5.65 -5.93 -4.76
N PRO A 47 5.32 -6.55 -5.90
CA PRO A 47 5.35 -8.01 -5.97
C PRO A 47 6.78 -8.49 -5.83
N SER A 48 7.00 -9.56 -5.05
CA SER A 48 8.31 -10.19 -5.01
C SER A 48 8.42 -11.18 -6.15
N GLY A 49 9.64 -11.58 -6.49
CA GLY A 49 9.87 -12.57 -7.53
C GLY A 49 9.32 -13.95 -7.18
N ASN A 50 8.97 -14.19 -5.92
CA ASN A 50 8.42 -15.45 -5.44
C ASN A 50 6.97 -15.23 -5.02
N ALA A 51 6.04 -15.46 -5.96
CA ALA A 51 4.62 -15.39 -5.65
C ALA A 51 4.25 -16.45 -4.62
N PRO A 52 3.33 -16.17 -3.69
CA PRO A 52 2.44 -15.02 -3.61
C PRO A 52 2.96 -13.87 -2.74
N GLU A 53 4.24 -13.77 -2.53
CA GLU A 53 4.81 -12.76 -1.66
C GLU A 53 4.72 -11.35 -2.23
N CYS A 54 4.58 -10.39 -1.33
CA CYS A 54 4.50 -8.98 -1.66
C CYS A 54 5.33 -8.20 -0.66
N ARG A 55 6.09 -7.21 -1.14
CA ARG A 55 6.86 -6.32 -0.29
C ARG A 55 6.09 -5.03 -0.10
N LEU A 56 6.21 -4.45 1.09
CA LEU A 56 5.52 -3.21 1.40
C LEU A 56 6.52 -2.19 1.93
N TYR A 57 6.43 -0.97 1.41
CA TYR A 57 7.27 0.16 1.81
C TYR A 57 6.36 1.32 2.20
N ALA A 58 6.80 2.13 3.15
CA ALA A 58 6.08 3.32 3.58
C ALA A 58 7.03 4.50 3.73
N GLU A 59 6.56 5.70 3.36
CA GLU A 59 7.31 6.94 3.52
C GLU A 59 6.40 7.97 4.20
N ALA A 60 6.96 8.74 5.10
CA ALA A 60 6.25 9.78 5.84
C ALA A 60 7.22 10.87 6.30
N ASP A 61 6.69 11.90 6.97
CA ASP A 61 7.49 13.03 7.46
C ASP A 61 8.50 12.63 8.52
N SER A 62 8.26 11.54 9.23
CA SER A 62 9.18 11.06 10.25
C SER A 62 9.34 9.55 10.15
N ALA A 63 10.45 9.04 10.65
CA ALA A 63 10.70 7.59 10.71
C ALA A 63 9.64 6.89 11.58
N GLU A 64 9.23 7.54 12.67
CA GLU A 64 8.22 6.99 13.56
C GLU A 64 6.87 6.82 12.84
N ARG A 65 6.45 7.83 12.08
CA ARG A 65 5.21 7.76 11.31
C ARG A 65 5.30 6.73 10.19
N ALA A 66 6.44 6.67 9.50
CA ALA A 66 6.66 5.68 8.44
C ALA A 66 6.58 4.26 8.99
N GLN A 67 7.14 4.00 10.17
CA GLN A 67 7.05 2.70 10.82
C GLN A 67 5.62 2.36 11.22
N ALA A 68 4.86 3.34 11.70
CA ALA A 68 3.46 3.13 12.07
C ALA A 68 2.62 2.78 10.83
N LEU A 69 2.82 3.49 9.72
CA LEU A 69 2.16 3.17 8.46
C LEU A 69 2.52 1.78 7.98
N LEU A 70 3.80 1.44 8.03
CA LEU A 70 4.27 0.14 7.59
C LEU A 70 3.63 -0.98 8.41
N ALA A 71 3.63 -0.86 9.73
CA ALA A 71 3.06 -1.87 10.61
C ALA A 71 1.57 -2.06 10.37
N ALA A 72 0.82 -0.96 10.23
CA ALA A 72 -0.62 -1.01 9.99
C ALA A 72 -0.95 -1.69 8.67
N HIS A 73 -0.19 -1.36 7.62
CA HIS A 73 -0.45 -1.92 6.29
C HIS A 73 0.08 -3.34 6.13
N LEU A 74 1.14 -3.71 6.85
CA LEU A 74 1.58 -5.11 6.90
C LEU A 74 0.52 -5.98 7.55
N ASP A 75 -0.13 -5.49 8.59
CA ASP A 75 -1.22 -6.22 9.25
C ASP A 75 -2.39 -6.43 8.27
N ARG A 76 -2.78 -5.39 7.55
CA ARG A 76 -3.84 -5.47 6.55
C ARG A 76 -3.49 -6.41 5.41
N LEU A 77 -2.25 -6.34 4.95
CA LEU A 77 -1.75 -7.23 3.90
C LEU A 77 -1.81 -8.68 4.34
N GLY A 78 -1.39 -8.96 5.58
CA GLY A 78 -1.46 -10.31 6.14
C GLY A 78 -2.87 -10.84 6.18
N GLN A 79 -3.84 -10.02 6.59
CA GLN A 79 -5.25 -10.39 6.62
C GLN A 79 -5.78 -10.72 5.22
N ARG A 80 -5.41 -9.93 4.22
CA ARG A 80 -5.85 -10.14 2.84
C ARG A 80 -5.25 -11.41 2.24
N LEU A 81 -3.99 -11.70 2.55
CA LEU A 81 -3.32 -12.89 2.03
C LEU A 81 -3.73 -14.17 2.76
N ALA A 82 -4.10 -14.05 4.04
CA ALA A 82 -4.54 -15.20 4.83
C ALA A 82 -5.99 -15.56 4.56
N GLY A 83 -6.78 -14.60 4.17
CA GLY A 83 -8.19 -14.76 3.97
C GLY A 83 -8.58 -14.97 2.53
#